data_3fc8feac7fd30e0572feef326333536a
#
_entry.id   3fc8feac7fd30e0572feef326333536a
#
_cell.length_a   1.000
_cell.length_b   1.000
_cell.length_c   1.000
_cell.angle_alpha   90.00
_cell.angle_beta   90.00
_cell.angle_gamma   90.00
#
_symmetry.space_group_name_H-M   'P 1'
#
loop_
_entity.id
_entity.type
_entity.pdbx_description
1 polymer ?
#
loop_
_entity_poly.entity_id
_entity_poly.type
_entity_poly.pdbx_seq_one_letter_code
_entity_poly.pdbx_strand_id
1 'polypeptide(L)'
;MYGVDIDSKFETLLDENYSGYWDTADKNIFFATAINTVTTDLIKKFQSNNVDLTRLMPLLQKSTPIASPASNVIDISKASSDIPNLKQVLIVEPTFNSPQRTVRTTPVSYADFGAIYSKGTVRYPKYILSANGIDIYPKTPAITTCTVWYVSEPVYIDVADNATVIPYTDEMVELIIKAAIIEATKSTREFSMSGIEQQALTREL
;
A
#
# COMPACT_ATOMS: atom_id res chain seq x y z
N MET A 1 9.14 14.80 -10.14
CA MET A 1 10.53 14.57 -9.72
C MET A 1 11.03 13.31 -10.41
N TYR A 2 12.28 13.26 -10.84
CA TYR A 2 12.89 12.08 -11.49
C TYR A 2 13.79 11.34 -10.50
N GLY A 3 14.19 10.12 -10.82
CA GLY A 3 15.10 9.34 -9.97
C GLY A 3 16.41 10.06 -9.67
N VAL A 4 17.01 10.69 -10.68
CA VAL A 4 18.24 11.48 -10.55
C VAL A 4 18.08 12.66 -9.57
N ASP A 5 16.92 13.31 -9.56
CA ASP A 5 16.67 14.42 -8.61
C ASP A 5 16.60 13.91 -7.17
N ILE A 6 16.05 12.71 -6.98
CA ILE A 6 15.93 12.06 -5.67
C ILE A 6 17.32 11.62 -5.20
N ASP A 7 18.12 11.04 -6.08
CA ASP A 7 19.50 10.67 -5.78
C ASP A 7 20.34 11.89 -5.34
N SER A 8 20.23 13.00 -6.06
CA SER A 8 20.91 14.24 -5.70
C SER A 8 20.50 14.76 -4.31
N LYS A 9 19.23 14.68 -3.95
CA LYS A 9 18.75 15.04 -2.60
C LYS A 9 19.26 14.06 -1.54
N PHE A 10 19.24 12.76 -1.84
CA PHE A 10 19.75 11.73 -0.96
C PHE A 10 21.24 11.96 -0.66
N GLU A 11 22.07 12.19 -1.68
CA GLU A 11 23.49 12.48 -1.52
C GLU A 11 23.76 13.78 -0.75
N THR A 12 22.95 14.81 -0.95
CA THR A 12 23.08 16.08 -0.21
C THR A 12 22.77 15.92 1.28
N LEU A 13 21.83 15.04 1.63
CA LEU A 13 21.43 14.78 3.02
C LEU A 13 22.31 13.73 3.70
N LEU A 14 22.89 12.83 2.93
CA LEU A 14 23.97 11.97 3.40
C LEU A 14 25.24 12.83 3.43
N ASP A 15 25.77 13.05 4.63
CA ASP A 15 26.98 13.80 4.84
C ASP A 15 28.05 13.46 3.77
N GLU A 16 28.79 14.47 3.28
CA GLU A 16 29.77 14.36 2.16
C GLU A 16 30.76 13.19 2.30
N ASN A 17 30.98 12.74 3.53
CA ASN A 17 31.84 11.60 3.83
C ASN A 17 31.32 10.23 3.42
N TYR A 18 30.01 10.12 3.12
CA TYR A 18 29.34 8.82 2.83
C TYR A 18 28.83 8.70 1.40
N SER A 19 28.62 9.80 0.70
CA SER A 19 28.00 9.82 -0.64
C SER A 19 28.75 9.04 -1.72
N GLY A 20 30.06 8.88 -1.58
CA GLY A 20 30.89 8.11 -2.52
C GLY A 20 30.98 6.60 -2.26
N TYR A 21 30.27 6.08 -1.24
CA TYR A 21 30.41 4.69 -0.80
C TYR A 21 29.48 3.72 -1.52
N TRP A 22 28.33 4.18 -2.01
CA TRP A 22 27.33 3.31 -2.61
C TRP A 22 27.20 3.52 -4.10
N ASP A 23 27.19 2.41 -4.81
CA ASP A 23 26.87 2.43 -6.22
C ASP A 23 25.33 2.56 -6.46
N THR A 24 24.94 2.71 -7.70
CA THR A 24 23.54 2.82 -8.12
C THR A 24 22.71 1.60 -7.67
N ALA A 25 23.29 0.40 -7.67
CA ALA A 25 22.56 -0.81 -7.30
C ALA A 25 22.26 -0.83 -5.80
N ASP A 26 23.22 -0.43 -4.96
CA ASP A 26 23.05 -0.32 -3.51
C ASP A 26 21.97 0.72 -3.18
N LYS A 27 22.04 1.91 -3.79
CA LYS A 27 21.06 2.97 -3.61
C LYS A 27 19.65 2.48 -3.99
N ASN A 28 19.50 1.80 -5.12
CA ASN A 28 18.21 1.24 -5.54
C ASN A 28 17.64 0.25 -4.51
N ILE A 29 18.48 -0.53 -3.85
CA ILE A 29 18.06 -1.43 -2.76
C ILE A 29 17.57 -0.64 -1.55
N PHE A 30 18.29 0.41 -1.13
CA PHE A 30 17.88 1.26 -0.01
C PHE A 30 16.53 1.94 -0.30
N PHE A 31 16.36 2.49 -1.49
CA PHE A 31 15.09 3.11 -1.88
C PHE A 31 13.95 2.08 -1.97
N ALA A 32 14.19 0.89 -2.51
CA ALA A 32 13.17 -0.16 -2.55
C ALA A 32 12.71 -0.56 -1.14
N THR A 33 13.65 -0.72 -0.20
CA THR A 33 13.35 -1.02 1.20
C THR A 33 12.61 0.13 1.88
N ALA A 34 13.07 1.37 1.67
CA ALA A 34 12.45 2.57 2.22
C ALA A 34 11.01 2.75 1.74
N ILE A 35 10.74 2.60 0.43
CA ILE A 35 9.40 2.69 -0.15
C ILE A 35 8.45 1.67 0.49
N ASN A 36 8.90 0.43 0.65
CA ASN A 36 8.07 -0.61 1.28
C ASN A 36 7.79 -0.30 2.75
N THR A 37 8.78 0.19 3.49
CA THR A 37 8.64 0.57 4.90
C THR A 37 7.67 1.73 5.05
N VAL A 38 7.89 2.84 4.35
CA VAL A 38 7.04 4.04 4.39
C VAL A 38 5.61 3.70 3.97
N THR A 39 5.43 2.97 2.86
CA THR A 39 4.09 2.58 2.40
C THR A 39 3.37 1.72 3.44
N THR A 40 4.04 0.76 4.04
CA THR A 40 3.46 -0.13 5.05
C THR A 40 3.05 0.64 6.30
N ASP A 41 3.86 1.58 6.74
CA ASP A 41 3.57 2.39 7.92
C ASP A 41 2.44 3.38 7.67
N LEU A 42 2.37 4.00 6.49
CA LEU A 42 1.24 4.83 6.10
C LEU A 42 -0.09 4.03 6.05
N ILE A 43 -0.06 2.80 5.52
CA ILE A 43 -1.23 1.91 5.52
C ILE A 43 -1.68 1.59 6.95
N LYS A 44 -0.75 1.21 7.84
CA LYS A 44 -1.07 0.92 9.25
C LYS A 44 -1.69 2.12 9.94
N LYS A 45 -1.14 3.32 9.74
CA LYS A 45 -1.69 4.56 10.30
C LYS A 45 -3.06 4.88 9.77
N PHE A 46 -3.26 4.74 8.47
CA PHE A 46 -4.60 4.90 7.89
C PHE A 46 -5.62 3.95 8.51
N GLN A 47 -5.25 2.69 8.71
CA GLN A 47 -6.12 1.68 9.32
C GLN A 47 -6.44 1.98 10.80
N SER A 48 -5.50 2.56 11.54
CA SER A 48 -5.68 2.85 12.97
C SER A 48 -6.48 4.12 13.24
N ASN A 49 -6.25 5.19 12.49
CA ASN A 49 -6.75 6.53 12.84
C ASN A 49 -7.52 7.27 11.74
N ASN A 50 -7.69 6.70 10.56
CA ASN A 50 -8.24 7.38 9.37
C ASN A 50 -7.50 8.68 8.98
N VAL A 51 -6.29 8.89 9.49
CA VAL A 51 -5.52 10.10 9.29
C VAL A 51 -4.61 9.92 8.07
N ASP A 52 -4.55 10.96 7.26
CA ASP A 52 -3.55 11.17 6.21
C ASP A 52 -3.63 10.29 4.95
N LEU A 53 -4.83 10.24 4.36
CA LEU A 53 -5.00 9.72 2.99
C LEU A 53 -4.15 10.48 1.95
N THR A 54 -3.78 11.74 2.22
CA THR A 54 -3.10 12.61 1.26
C THR A 54 -1.77 12.03 0.81
N ARG A 55 -1.01 11.45 1.74
CA ARG A 55 0.28 10.82 1.44
C ARG A 55 0.16 9.49 0.69
N LEU A 56 -0.95 8.76 0.92
CA LEU A 56 -1.27 7.52 0.21
C LEU A 56 -1.98 7.75 -1.13
N MET A 57 -2.47 8.97 -1.40
CA MET A 57 -3.23 9.27 -2.62
C MET A 57 -2.57 8.77 -3.92
N PRO A 58 -1.25 8.88 -4.11
CA PRO A 58 -0.60 8.40 -5.33
C PRO A 58 -0.72 6.90 -5.54
N LEU A 59 -0.90 6.13 -4.45
CA LEU A 59 -1.03 4.68 -4.46
C LEU A 59 -2.48 4.21 -4.32
N LEU A 60 -3.41 5.14 -4.01
CA LEU A 60 -4.81 4.83 -3.83
C LEU A 60 -5.49 4.63 -5.17
N GLN A 61 -5.99 3.43 -5.39
CA GLN A 61 -6.67 3.03 -6.61
C GLN A 61 -8.12 2.62 -6.33
N LYS A 62 -8.95 2.83 -7.32
CA LYS A 62 -10.33 2.35 -7.35
C LYS A 62 -10.48 1.44 -8.54
N SER A 63 -10.93 0.21 -8.32
CA SER A 63 -11.21 -0.70 -9.44
C SER A 63 -12.32 -0.15 -10.33
N THR A 64 -12.31 -0.52 -11.60
CA THR A 64 -13.54 -0.48 -12.42
C THR A 64 -14.60 -1.33 -11.75
N PRO A 65 -15.90 -1.06 -11.93
CA PRO A 65 -16.94 -1.93 -11.40
C PRO A 65 -16.79 -3.35 -11.96
N ILE A 66 -16.50 -4.31 -11.08
CA ILE A 66 -16.36 -5.73 -11.43
C ILE A 66 -17.76 -6.29 -11.56
N ALA A 67 -18.11 -6.75 -12.76
CA ALA A 67 -19.45 -7.23 -13.07
C ALA A 67 -19.68 -8.67 -12.60
N SER A 68 -20.77 -8.89 -11.89
CA SER A 68 -21.29 -10.23 -11.51
C SER A 68 -20.21 -11.22 -11.06
N PRO A 69 -19.44 -10.91 -10.02
CA PRO A 69 -18.37 -11.80 -9.57
C PRO A 69 -18.94 -13.17 -9.22
N ALA A 70 -18.38 -14.22 -9.82
CA ALA A 70 -18.85 -15.58 -9.66
C ALA A 70 -18.85 -15.98 -8.17
N SER A 71 -19.96 -16.52 -7.67
CA SER A 71 -20.11 -16.91 -6.26
C SER A 71 -19.79 -15.82 -5.25
N ASN A 72 -19.91 -14.53 -5.61
CA ASN A 72 -19.54 -13.37 -4.81
C ASN A 72 -18.05 -13.41 -4.40
N VAL A 73 -17.17 -13.82 -5.32
CA VAL A 73 -15.72 -13.84 -5.14
C VAL A 73 -15.07 -12.96 -6.19
N ILE A 74 -14.22 -12.04 -5.75
CA ILE A 74 -13.39 -11.19 -6.64
C ILE A 74 -12.03 -11.84 -6.74
N ASP A 75 -11.55 -12.08 -7.96
CA ASP A 75 -10.22 -12.63 -8.20
C ASP A 75 -9.14 -11.56 -7.96
N ILE A 76 -8.18 -11.88 -7.10
CA ILE A 76 -6.98 -11.07 -6.84
C ILE A 76 -5.69 -11.82 -7.18
N SER A 77 -5.81 -12.97 -7.85
CA SER A 77 -4.62 -13.72 -8.30
C SER A 77 -3.84 -12.91 -9.33
N LYS A 78 -2.51 -13.01 -9.30
CA LYS A 78 -1.65 -12.26 -10.23
C LYS A 78 -1.89 -12.60 -11.71
N ALA A 79 -2.46 -13.77 -11.99
CA ALA A 79 -2.64 -14.27 -13.36
C ALA A 79 -3.88 -13.69 -14.07
N SER A 80 -4.95 -13.39 -13.34
CA SER A 80 -6.24 -12.95 -13.90
C SER A 80 -6.97 -11.99 -12.96
N SER A 81 -6.23 -11.10 -12.32
CA SER A 81 -6.77 -10.24 -11.27
C SER A 81 -7.72 -9.17 -11.82
N ASP A 82 -8.89 -9.08 -11.23
CA ASP A 82 -9.79 -7.94 -11.39
C ASP A 82 -9.19 -6.65 -10.79
N ILE A 83 -8.15 -6.79 -9.95
CA ILE A 83 -7.49 -5.72 -9.24
C ILE A 83 -5.97 -5.85 -9.44
N PRO A 84 -5.40 -5.18 -10.45
CA PRO A 84 -3.99 -5.29 -10.75
C PRO A 84 -3.12 -4.63 -9.67
N ASN A 85 -1.94 -5.20 -9.44
CA ASN A 85 -0.93 -4.65 -8.53
C ASN A 85 -1.46 -4.36 -7.11
N LEU A 86 -2.31 -5.23 -6.60
CA LEU A 86 -2.89 -5.11 -5.27
C LEU A 86 -1.83 -5.30 -4.18
N LYS A 87 -1.63 -4.29 -3.33
CA LYS A 87 -0.88 -4.41 -2.07
C LYS A 87 -1.80 -4.60 -0.88
N GLN A 88 -2.85 -3.78 -0.77
CA GLN A 88 -3.76 -3.82 0.37
C GLN A 88 -5.17 -3.41 -0.03
N VAL A 89 -6.17 -4.21 0.36
CA VAL A 89 -7.59 -3.85 0.24
C VAL A 89 -7.97 -2.88 1.35
N LEU A 90 -8.64 -1.79 0.99
CA LEU A 90 -9.14 -0.79 1.94
C LEU A 90 -10.65 -0.89 2.13
N ILE A 91 -11.40 -0.87 1.04
CA ILE A 91 -12.86 -0.84 1.05
C ILE A 91 -13.38 -1.74 -0.06
N VAL A 92 -14.39 -2.53 0.24
CA VAL A 92 -15.13 -3.35 -0.73
C VAL A 92 -16.59 -2.93 -0.70
N GLU A 93 -17.13 -2.56 -1.85
CA GLU A 93 -18.49 -2.03 -2.02
C GLU A 93 -19.28 -2.87 -3.02
N PRO A 94 -19.88 -3.99 -2.59
CA PRO A 94 -20.76 -4.79 -3.44
C PRO A 94 -22.12 -4.12 -3.64
N THR A 95 -22.70 -4.30 -4.82
CA THR A 95 -24.09 -4.00 -5.13
C THR A 95 -24.85 -5.32 -5.27
N PHE A 96 -25.79 -5.56 -4.38
CA PHE A 96 -26.63 -6.76 -4.41
C PHE A 96 -27.83 -6.57 -5.32
N ASN A 97 -28.32 -7.66 -5.90
CA ASN A 97 -29.41 -7.63 -6.85
C ASN A 97 -30.81 -7.47 -6.17
N SER A 98 -30.98 -8.05 -4.98
CA SER A 98 -32.28 -8.03 -4.29
C SER A 98 -32.11 -7.92 -2.77
N PRO A 99 -32.48 -6.77 -2.16
CA PRO A 99 -32.79 -5.50 -2.81
C PRO A 99 -31.56 -4.90 -3.49
N GLN A 100 -31.77 -4.15 -4.57
CA GLN A 100 -30.65 -3.48 -5.24
C GLN A 100 -30.08 -2.41 -4.30
N ARG A 101 -28.88 -2.69 -3.81
CA ARG A 101 -28.23 -1.82 -2.83
C ARG A 101 -26.72 -1.97 -2.88
N THR A 102 -26.02 -0.83 -2.93
CA THR A 102 -24.59 -0.77 -2.73
C THR A 102 -24.29 -0.54 -1.25
N VAL A 103 -23.46 -1.36 -0.66
CA VAL A 103 -23.16 -1.32 0.77
C VAL A 103 -21.68 -1.55 0.99
N ARG A 104 -21.08 -0.75 1.88
CA ARG A 104 -19.71 -0.98 2.31
C ARG A 104 -19.62 -2.24 3.18
N THR A 105 -18.64 -3.09 2.90
CA THR A 105 -18.41 -4.32 3.65
C THR A 105 -17.48 -4.10 4.84
N THR A 106 -17.51 -5.02 5.79
CA THR A 106 -16.58 -5.07 6.92
C THR A 106 -15.65 -6.28 6.76
N PRO A 107 -14.32 -6.13 6.94
CA PRO A 107 -13.40 -7.26 6.93
C PRO A 107 -13.64 -8.18 8.14
N VAL A 108 -13.46 -9.47 7.94
CA VAL A 108 -13.50 -10.48 9.00
C VAL A 108 -12.25 -11.35 8.91
N SER A 109 -11.64 -11.65 10.05
CA SER A 109 -10.52 -12.58 10.09
C SER A 109 -10.98 -14.02 9.85
N TYR A 110 -10.08 -14.84 9.33
CA TYR A 110 -10.35 -16.28 9.16
C TYR A 110 -10.71 -16.98 10.48
N ALA A 111 -10.08 -16.54 11.58
CA ALA A 111 -10.33 -17.10 12.91
C ALA A 111 -11.75 -16.83 13.40
N ASP A 112 -12.32 -15.69 13.04
CA ASP A 112 -13.66 -15.27 13.50
C ASP A 112 -14.78 -15.75 12.56
N PHE A 113 -14.44 -16.28 11.39
CA PHE A 113 -15.44 -16.67 10.37
C PHE A 113 -16.35 -17.81 10.79
N GLY A 114 -15.90 -18.69 11.67
CA GLY A 114 -16.71 -19.80 12.23
C GLY A 114 -17.84 -19.34 13.14
N ALA A 115 -17.80 -18.14 13.67
CA ALA A 115 -18.83 -17.62 14.56
C ALA A 115 -20.11 -17.26 13.76
N ILE A 116 -21.28 -17.55 14.34
CA ILE A 116 -22.60 -17.29 13.72
C ILE A 116 -22.74 -15.80 13.31
N TYR A 117 -22.18 -14.90 14.10
CA TYR A 117 -22.23 -13.45 13.87
C TYR A 117 -21.26 -12.95 12.79
N SER A 118 -20.34 -13.79 12.32
CA SER A 118 -19.39 -13.42 11.26
C SER A 118 -19.98 -13.56 9.84
N LYS A 119 -21.09 -14.31 9.69
CA LYS A 119 -21.79 -14.44 8.42
C LYS A 119 -22.49 -13.11 8.10
N GLY A 120 -22.03 -12.40 7.08
CA GLY A 120 -22.62 -11.13 6.67
C GLY A 120 -24.08 -11.26 6.23
N THR A 121 -24.80 -10.14 6.25
CA THR A 121 -26.13 -9.99 5.68
C THR A 121 -26.09 -8.93 4.57
N VAL A 122 -27.12 -8.86 3.71
CA VAL A 122 -27.19 -7.81 2.66
C VAL A 122 -27.10 -6.39 3.24
N ARG A 123 -27.59 -6.20 4.46
CA ARG A 123 -27.53 -4.91 5.16
C ARG A 123 -26.17 -4.64 5.76
N TYR A 124 -25.46 -5.67 6.20
CA TYR A 124 -24.15 -5.62 6.83
C TYR A 124 -23.25 -6.70 6.21
N PRO A 125 -22.87 -6.52 4.93
CA PRO A 125 -22.05 -7.52 4.27
C PRO A 125 -20.64 -7.52 4.85
N LYS A 126 -20.02 -8.68 4.77
CA LYS A 126 -18.67 -8.91 5.26
C LYS A 126 -17.81 -9.50 4.15
N TYR A 127 -16.51 -9.36 4.26
CA TYR A 127 -15.58 -10.03 3.36
C TYR A 127 -14.43 -10.67 4.10
N ILE A 128 -13.87 -11.70 3.48
CA ILE A 128 -12.67 -12.39 3.91
C ILE A 128 -11.65 -12.31 2.78
N LEU A 129 -10.40 -12.03 3.12
CA LEU A 129 -9.30 -12.12 2.19
C LEU A 129 -8.76 -13.55 2.20
N SER A 130 -8.72 -14.17 1.03
CA SER A 130 -8.03 -15.43 0.77
C SER A 130 -6.79 -15.19 -0.09
N ALA A 131 -5.98 -16.23 -0.30
CA ALA A 131 -4.77 -16.11 -1.11
C ALA A 131 -5.03 -15.62 -2.55
N ASN A 132 -6.19 -15.99 -3.11
CA ASN A 132 -6.53 -15.73 -4.51
C ASN A 132 -7.80 -14.89 -4.70
N GLY A 133 -8.46 -14.48 -3.61
CA GLY A 133 -9.73 -13.79 -3.77
C GLY A 133 -10.23 -13.03 -2.56
N ILE A 134 -11.19 -12.14 -2.81
CA ILE A 134 -11.99 -11.46 -1.81
C ILE A 134 -13.35 -12.17 -1.78
N ASP A 135 -13.59 -12.98 -0.77
CA ASP A 135 -14.85 -13.69 -0.54
C ASP A 135 -15.84 -12.79 0.15
N ILE A 136 -16.96 -12.44 -0.53
CA ILE A 136 -17.99 -11.55 0.00
C ILE A 136 -19.18 -12.35 0.50
N TYR A 137 -19.71 -11.98 1.65
CA TYR A 137 -20.87 -12.60 2.31
C TYR A 137 -21.97 -11.55 2.56
N PRO A 138 -23.26 -11.95 2.41
CA PRO A 138 -23.73 -13.30 2.15
C PRO A 138 -23.46 -13.77 0.72
N LYS A 139 -23.43 -15.08 0.50
CA LYS A 139 -23.30 -15.66 -0.85
C LYS A 139 -24.59 -15.55 -1.67
N THR A 140 -25.71 -15.30 -0.99
CA THR A 140 -27.04 -15.09 -1.60
C THR A 140 -27.68 -13.89 -0.93
N PRO A 141 -28.21 -12.94 -1.68
CA PRO A 141 -28.31 -12.86 -3.15
C PRO A 141 -26.98 -12.61 -3.86
N ALA A 142 -26.95 -12.82 -5.17
CA ALA A 142 -25.78 -12.57 -5.99
C ALA A 142 -25.46 -11.06 -6.05
N ILE A 143 -24.20 -10.75 -6.17
CA ILE A 143 -23.69 -9.41 -6.41
C ILE A 143 -23.79 -9.10 -7.90
N THR A 144 -24.34 -7.94 -8.26
CA THR A 144 -24.39 -7.48 -9.66
C THR A 144 -23.11 -6.79 -10.08
N THR A 145 -22.58 -5.95 -9.19
CA THR A 145 -21.30 -5.27 -9.40
C THR A 145 -20.56 -5.13 -8.06
N CYS A 146 -19.25 -5.04 -8.10
CA CYS A 146 -18.46 -4.74 -6.94
C CYS A 146 -17.37 -3.72 -7.28
N THR A 147 -17.15 -2.76 -6.40
CA THR A 147 -16.06 -1.80 -6.49
C THR A 147 -15.12 -2.01 -5.32
N VAL A 148 -13.82 -2.02 -5.59
CA VAL A 148 -12.79 -2.17 -4.56
C VAL A 148 -11.88 -0.94 -4.56
N TRP A 149 -11.68 -0.38 -3.37
CA TRP A 149 -10.66 0.61 -3.13
C TRP A 149 -9.46 -0.07 -2.50
N TYR A 150 -8.30 0.17 -3.04
CA TYR A 150 -7.09 -0.53 -2.64
C TYR A 150 -5.85 0.33 -2.77
N VAL A 151 -4.82 -0.03 -2.05
CA VAL A 151 -3.46 0.51 -2.25
C VAL A 151 -2.76 -0.39 -3.26
N SER A 152 -2.25 0.21 -4.33
CA SER A 152 -1.44 -0.51 -5.32
C SER A 152 -0.03 -0.77 -4.80
N GLU A 153 0.66 -1.73 -5.40
CA GLU A 153 2.09 -1.88 -5.19
C GLU A 153 2.81 -0.58 -5.57
N PRO A 154 3.78 -0.13 -4.77
CA PRO A 154 4.50 1.09 -5.04
C PRO A 154 5.39 0.94 -6.28
N VAL A 155 5.56 2.04 -7.00
CA VAL A 155 6.54 2.14 -8.08
C VAL A 155 7.92 2.31 -7.45
N TYR A 156 8.86 1.44 -7.82
CA TYR A 156 10.23 1.55 -7.33
C TYR A 156 10.97 2.69 -8.01
N ILE A 157 11.83 3.35 -7.27
CA ILE A 157 12.68 4.44 -7.74
C ILE A 157 13.95 3.81 -8.29
N ASP A 158 14.25 4.10 -9.56
CA ASP A 158 15.59 3.89 -10.12
C ASP A 158 16.33 5.23 -10.07
N VAL A 159 17.37 5.30 -9.26
CA VAL A 159 18.14 6.54 -9.07
C VAL A 159 18.90 7.01 -10.32
N ALA A 160 19.09 6.13 -11.30
CA ALA A 160 19.70 6.49 -12.59
C ALA A 160 18.66 6.99 -13.61
N ASP A 161 17.35 6.84 -13.33
CA ASP A 161 16.31 7.21 -14.27
C ASP A 161 16.08 8.75 -14.29
N ASN A 162 16.27 9.34 -15.45
CA ASN A 162 16.02 10.76 -15.71
C ASN A 162 14.81 11.00 -16.64
N ALA A 163 14.09 9.95 -17.03
CA ALA A 163 13.00 10.01 -18.00
C ALA A 163 11.62 9.79 -17.39
N THR A 164 11.51 8.93 -16.37
CA THR A 164 10.25 8.58 -15.75
C THR A 164 9.95 9.47 -14.54
N VAL A 165 8.81 10.15 -14.58
CA VAL A 165 8.33 10.95 -13.44
C VAL A 165 7.81 10.02 -12.34
N ILE A 166 8.35 10.18 -11.14
CA ILE A 166 7.95 9.40 -9.98
C ILE A 166 6.59 9.89 -9.46
N PRO A 167 5.60 8.99 -9.30
CA PRO A 167 4.22 9.37 -9.03
C PRO A 167 3.92 9.70 -7.56
N TYR A 168 4.94 10.02 -6.76
CA TYR A 168 4.77 10.33 -5.34
C TYR A 168 4.64 11.82 -5.09
N THR A 169 3.95 12.19 -4.01
CA THR A 169 3.94 13.57 -3.51
C THR A 169 5.31 13.94 -2.95
N ASP A 170 5.63 15.23 -2.94
CA ASP A 170 6.91 15.70 -2.41
C ASP A 170 7.11 15.27 -0.94
N GLU A 171 6.04 15.31 -0.13
CA GLU A 171 6.08 14.84 1.26
C GLU A 171 6.40 13.34 1.36
N MET A 172 5.82 12.51 0.49
CA MET A 172 6.10 11.09 0.47
C MET A 172 7.55 10.83 0.03
N VAL A 173 8.05 11.57 -0.96
CA VAL A 173 9.44 11.49 -1.42
C VAL A 173 10.41 11.84 -0.28
N GLU A 174 10.15 12.89 0.49
CA GLU A 174 10.99 13.24 1.64
C GLU A 174 11.04 12.13 2.70
N LEU A 175 9.89 11.49 3.00
CA LEU A 175 9.86 10.35 3.92
C LEU A 175 10.64 9.16 3.37
N ILE A 176 10.53 8.88 2.06
CA ILE A 176 11.29 7.81 1.40
C ILE A 176 12.79 8.09 1.47
N ILE A 177 13.24 9.32 1.19
CA ILE A 177 14.65 9.70 1.26
C ILE A 177 15.18 9.52 2.70
N LYS A 178 14.45 10.01 3.72
CA LYS A 178 14.84 9.84 5.12
C LYS A 178 14.95 8.36 5.51
N ALA A 179 13.99 7.54 5.08
CA ALA A 179 14.04 6.11 5.32
C ALA A 179 15.21 5.42 4.59
N ALA A 180 15.52 5.83 3.36
CA ALA A 180 16.66 5.32 2.60
C ALA A 180 18.01 5.68 3.28
N ILE A 181 18.13 6.88 3.83
CA ILE A 181 19.30 7.29 4.62
C ILE A 181 19.47 6.40 5.85
N ILE A 182 18.38 6.07 6.55
CA ILE A 182 18.43 5.16 7.70
C ILE A 182 18.91 3.76 7.26
N GLU A 183 18.45 3.24 6.13
CA GLU A 183 18.90 1.94 5.63
C GLU A 183 20.39 1.99 5.21
N ALA A 184 20.83 3.05 4.55
CA ALA A 184 22.21 3.26 4.17
C ALA A 184 23.13 3.34 5.41
N THR A 185 22.75 4.11 6.44
CA THR A 185 23.54 4.23 7.68
C THR A 185 23.57 2.92 8.49
N LYS A 186 22.53 2.12 8.48
CA LYS A 186 22.55 0.77 9.07
C LYS A 186 23.59 -0.13 8.39
N SER A 187 23.72 -0.02 7.07
CA SER A 187 24.64 -0.85 6.30
C SER A 187 26.11 -0.52 6.59
N THR A 188 26.43 0.72 6.99
CA THR A 188 27.79 1.14 7.38
C THR A 188 28.20 0.76 8.80
N ARG A 189 27.30 0.18 9.59
CA ARG A 189 27.49 -0.15 11.03
C ARG A 189 27.72 1.06 11.95
N GLU A 190 27.43 2.26 11.52
CA GLU A 190 27.52 3.45 12.37
C GLU A 190 26.20 3.66 13.14
N PHE A 191 26.08 2.95 14.26
CA PHE A 191 24.89 2.89 15.10
C PHE A 191 24.46 4.22 15.73
N SER A 192 25.34 5.21 15.84
CA SER A 192 25.04 6.42 16.61
C SER A 192 24.08 7.39 15.91
N MET A 193 24.14 7.50 14.61
CA MET A 193 23.26 8.40 13.84
C MET A 193 21.91 7.75 13.51
N SER A 194 21.89 6.44 13.24
CA SER A 194 20.66 5.73 12.90
C SER A 194 19.57 5.78 13.99
N GLY A 195 19.95 5.85 15.26
CA GLY A 195 19.00 5.93 16.37
C GLY A 195 18.24 7.27 16.43
N ILE A 196 18.91 8.37 16.13
CA ILE A 196 18.33 9.72 16.15
C ILE A 196 17.38 9.90 14.96
N GLU A 197 17.78 9.43 13.78
CA GLU A 197 16.98 9.55 12.57
C GLU A 197 15.77 8.62 12.57
N GLN A 198 15.87 7.41 13.13
CA GLN A 198 14.72 6.54 13.35
C GLN A 198 13.67 7.16 14.27
N GLN A 199 14.11 7.85 15.34
CA GLN A 199 13.19 8.57 16.23
C GLN A 199 12.52 9.75 15.52
N ALA A 200 13.24 10.48 14.69
CA ALA A 200 12.68 11.58 13.90
C ALA A 200 11.64 11.06 12.89
N LEU A 201 11.99 10.03 12.14
CA LEU A 201 11.04 9.39 11.18
C LEU A 201 9.78 8.87 11.87
N THR A 202 9.92 8.24 13.06
CA THR A 202 8.77 7.73 13.83
C THR A 202 7.86 8.84 14.33
N ARG A 203 8.38 10.06 14.54
CA ARG A 203 7.58 11.22 14.93
C ARG A 203 6.87 11.89 13.75
N GLU A 204 7.43 11.81 12.57
CA GLU A 204 6.88 12.41 11.35
C GLU A 204 5.89 11.49 10.62
N LEU A 205 6.02 10.18 10.79
CA LEU A 205 5.05 9.15 10.38
C LEU A 205 3.92 9.00 11.39
#